data_7e9e97a1908ad15da1847acf079bf5f6
#
_entry.id   7e9e97a1908ad15da1847acf079bf5f6
#
_cell.length_a   1.000
_cell.length_b   1.000
_cell.length_c   1.000
_cell.angle_alpha   90.00
_cell.angle_beta   90.00
_cell.angle_gamma   90.00
#
_symmetry.space_group_name_H-M   'P 1'
#
loop_
_entity.id
_entity.type
_entity.pdbx_description
1 polymer ?
#
loop_
_entity_poly.entity_id
_entity_poly.type
_entity_poly.pdbx_seq_one_letter_code
_entity_poly.pdbx_strand_id
1 'polypeptide(L)'
;MTLHRPHLSNAQGALLGALIGDAAGATLEFLGRIPTPDDLDHALTLPGGGVLRLAPGQITDDGELTLALARALCDAQEYPTEQVARHYQRWISSSPFDVGNATRMAMDCSGPGHTTAHVQMATNARRHNLESKANGALMRSSPLGIWTARLNDREAVDAARSDASLTHPNLTCQWAN
;
A
#
# COMPACT_ATOMS: atom_id res chain seq x y z
N MET A 1 -21.23 20.96 -8.13
CA MET A 1 -20.49 20.45 -6.99
C MET A 1 -19.02 20.79 -7.21
N THR A 2 -18.44 21.68 -6.41
CA THR A 2 -17.04 22.13 -6.62
C THR A 2 -16.13 21.01 -6.13
N LEU A 3 -15.41 20.38 -7.03
CA LEU A 3 -14.41 19.37 -6.67
C LEU A 3 -13.36 20.03 -5.78
N HIS A 4 -13.25 19.57 -4.56
CA HIS A 4 -12.27 20.08 -3.60
C HIS A 4 -10.89 19.52 -3.98
N ARG A 5 -10.01 20.36 -4.50
CA ARG A 5 -8.60 19.96 -4.68
C ARG A 5 -7.90 20.08 -3.33
N PRO A 6 -7.25 19.02 -2.82
CA PRO A 6 -6.47 19.14 -1.59
C PRO A 6 -5.38 20.18 -1.80
N HIS A 7 -5.11 20.99 -0.78
CA HIS A 7 -3.94 21.86 -0.80
C HIS A 7 -2.69 21.00 -0.96
N LEU A 8 -1.71 21.48 -1.74
CA LEU A 8 -0.46 20.77 -1.96
C LEU A 8 0.22 20.35 -0.65
N SER A 9 0.19 21.22 0.36
CA SER A 9 0.71 20.92 1.70
C SER A 9 0.00 19.76 2.39
N ASN A 10 -1.32 19.61 2.22
CA ASN A 10 -2.08 18.50 2.81
C ASN A 10 -1.75 17.19 2.10
N ALA A 11 -1.62 17.21 0.78
CA ALA A 11 -1.22 16.04 0.00
C ALA A 11 0.20 15.58 0.35
N GLN A 12 1.14 16.52 0.47
CA GLN A 12 2.50 16.24 0.93
C GLN A 12 2.51 15.69 2.36
N GLY A 13 1.74 16.31 3.26
CA GLY A 13 1.61 15.87 4.65
C GLY A 13 1.04 14.45 4.76
N ALA A 14 0.02 14.11 3.98
CA ALA A 14 -0.57 12.77 3.97
C ALA A 14 0.44 11.71 3.49
N LEU A 15 1.16 11.99 2.40
CA LEU A 15 2.16 11.05 1.87
C LEU A 15 3.35 10.90 2.81
N LEU A 16 3.92 12.01 3.28
CA LEU A 16 5.05 11.98 4.22
C LEU A 16 4.64 11.34 5.55
N GLY A 17 3.43 11.64 6.05
CA GLY A 17 2.90 11.05 7.27
C GLY A 17 2.78 9.54 7.19
N ALA A 18 2.35 8.99 6.05
CA ALA A 18 2.31 7.55 5.84
C ALA A 18 3.72 6.93 5.91
N LEU A 19 4.72 7.53 5.23
CA LEU A 19 6.09 7.02 5.23
C LEU A 19 6.77 7.15 6.59
N ILE A 20 6.53 8.26 7.32
CA ILE A 20 7.05 8.46 8.68
C ILE A 20 6.39 7.47 9.65
N GLY A 21 5.08 7.27 9.51
CA GLY A 21 4.33 6.32 10.32
C GLY A 21 4.82 4.89 10.13
N ASP A 22 5.08 4.48 8.90
CA ASP A 22 5.70 3.20 8.57
C ASP A 22 7.09 3.07 9.22
N ALA A 23 8.02 3.99 8.96
CA ALA A 23 9.38 3.94 9.50
C ALA A 23 9.42 3.96 11.04
N ALA A 24 8.48 4.63 11.70
CA ALA A 24 8.37 4.61 13.16
C ALA A 24 7.75 3.29 13.64
N GLY A 25 6.63 2.86 13.05
CA GLY A 25 5.90 1.66 13.42
C GLY A 25 6.71 0.38 13.24
N ALA A 26 7.48 0.29 12.18
CA ALA A 26 8.30 -0.87 11.85
C ALA A 26 9.37 -1.19 12.91
N THR A 27 9.84 -0.19 13.67
CA THR A 27 10.76 -0.44 14.80
C THR A 27 10.09 -1.14 15.99
N LEU A 28 8.74 -1.05 16.06
CA LEU A 28 7.91 -1.60 17.13
C LEU A 28 7.27 -2.93 16.72
N GLU A 29 7.35 -3.29 15.46
CA GLU A 29 6.76 -4.51 14.93
C GLU A 29 7.44 -5.74 15.53
N PHE A 30 6.65 -6.77 15.82
CA PHE A 30 7.10 -8.04 16.39
C PHE A 30 7.78 -7.94 17.78
N LEU A 31 7.56 -6.88 18.55
CA LEU A 31 8.12 -6.74 19.90
C LEU A 31 7.69 -7.86 20.87
N GLY A 32 6.62 -8.60 20.57
CA GLY A 32 6.07 -9.65 21.47
C GLY A 32 5.43 -9.11 22.75
N ARG A 33 5.31 -7.79 22.90
CA ARG A 33 4.67 -7.09 24.02
C ARG A 33 4.00 -5.81 23.54
N ILE A 34 3.13 -5.24 24.34
CA ILE A 34 2.55 -3.92 24.08
C ILE A 34 3.66 -2.84 24.22
N PRO A 35 3.83 -1.95 23.23
CA PRO A 35 4.76 -0.83 23.35
C PRO A 35 4.43 0.08 24.53
N THR A 36 5.46 0.54 25.23
CA THR A 36 5.34 1.57 26.29
C THR A 36 5.38 2.97 25.67
N PRO A 37 5.00 4.03 26.43
CA PRO A 37 5.17 5.42 25.98
C PRO A 37 6.63 5.74 25.56
N ASP A 38 7.62 5.26 26.31
CA ASP A 38 9.04 5.47 25.99
C ASP A 38 9.44 4.79 24.67
N ASP A 39 8.89 3.59 24.37
CA ASP A 39 9.10 2.93 23.08
C ASP A 39 8.52 3.80 21.93
N LEU A 40 7.35 4.40 22.14
CA LEU A 40 6.70 5.25 21.14
C LEU A 40 7.51 6.53 20.91
N ASP A 41 7.94 7.20 21.97
CA ASP A 41 8.78 8.41 21.89
C ASP A 41 10.12 8.11 21.18
N HIS A 42 10.72 6.95 21.50
CA HIS A 42 11.91 6.51 20.80
C HIS A 42 11.67 6.21 19.33
N ALA A 43 10.61 5.49 18.98
CA ALA A 43 10.26 5.18 17.60
C ALA A 43 10.05 6.42 16.72
N LEU A 44 9.45 7.48 17.29
CA LEU A 44 9.25 8.78 16.61
C LEU A 44 10.57 9.50 16.26
N THR A 45 11.69 9.11 16.84
CA THR A 45 13.02 9.60 16.40
C THR A 45 13.54 8.88 15.14
N LEU A 46 12.79 7.89 14.64
CA LEU A 46 13.13 7.06 13.47
C LEU A 46 14.50 6.38 13.59
N PRO A 47 14.80 5.71 14.69
CA PRO A 47 16.16 5.20 14.99
C PRO A 47 16.54 4.00 14.12
N GLY A 48 15.56 3.35 13.47
CA GLY A 48 15.73 2.05 12.85
C GLY A 48 15.85 0.92 13.90
N GLY A 49 16.51 -0.18 13.55
CA GLY A 49 16.64 -1.34 14.41
C GLY A 49 15.42 -2.24 14.37
N GLY A 50 14.93 -2.65 15.55
CA GLY A 50 13.82 -3.60 15.68
C GLY A 50 14.16 -5.01 15.18
N VAL A 51 13.15 -5.87 15.09
CA VAL A 51 13.29 -7.27 14.63
C VAL A 51 13.73 -7.32 13.16
N LEU A 52 13.28 -6.36 12.36
CA LEU A 52 13.63 -6.25 10.94
C LEU A 52 15.03 -5.65 10.69
N ARG A 53 15.72 -5.17 11.73
CA ARG A 53 17.08 -4.57 11.65
C ARG A 53 17.16 -3.40 10.68
N LEU A 54 16.19 -2.52 10.75
CA LEU A 54 16.05 -1.38 9.85
C LEU A 54 17.19 -0.36 10.00
N ALA A 55 17.55 0.30 8.90
CA ALA A 55 18.35 1.51 8.97
C ALA A 55 17.51 2.68 9.52
N PRO A 56 18.13 3.74 10.08
CA PRO A 56 17.39 4.92 10.53
C PRO A 56 16.53 5.51 9.41
N GLY A 57 15.23 5.69 9.70
CA GLY A 57 14.25 6.22 8.75
C GLY A 57 13.89 5.29 7.58
N GLN A 58 14.30 4.02 7.61
CA GLN A 58 13.96 3.06 6.58
C GLN A 58 12.47 2.70 6.66
N ILE A 59 11.80 2.74 5.51
CA ILE A 59 10.42 2.30 5.29
C ILE A 59 10.39 0.79 4.97
N THR A 60 9.21 0.18 5.13
CA THR A 60 8.94 -1.24 4.83
C THR A 60 8.03 -1.39 3.60
N ASP A 61 7.34 -2.53 3.44
CA ASP A 61 6.41 -2.77 2.34
C ASP A 61 5.23 -1.76 2.35
N ASP A 62 4.83 -1.24 3.50
CA ASP A 62 3.82 -0.17 3.62
C ASP A 62 4.24 1.07 2.82
N GLY A 63 5.40 1.62 3.10
CA GLY A 63 5.92 2.81 2.44
C GLY A 63 6.36 2.56 1.00
N GLU A 64 7.01 1.43 0.72
CA GLU A 64 7.46 1.07 -0.62
C GLU A 64 6.29 0.90 -1.60
N LEU A 65 5.20 0.21 -1.19
CA LEU A 65 3.99 0.07 -1.99
C LEU A 65 3.21 1.37 -2.10
N THR A 66 3.20 2.20 -1.03
CA THR A 66 2.68 3.57 -1.09
C THR A 66 3.37 4.36 -2.21
N LEU A 67 4.70 4.33 -2.28
CA LEU A 67 5.45 5.02 -3.34
C LEU A 67 5.22 4.40 -4.73
N ALA A 68 5.08 3.07 -4.81
CA ALA A 68 4.76 2.39 -6.07
C ALA A 68 3.41 2.83 -6.62
N LEU A 69 2.38 2.91 -5.76
CA LEU A 69 1.05 3.41 -6.11
C LEU A 69 1.10 4.89 -6.50
N ALA A 70 1.75 5.74 -5.71
CA ALA A 70 1.89 7.16 -6.02
C ALA A 70 2.48 7.39 -7.42
N ARG A 71 3.54 6.66 -7.78
CA ARG A 71 4.16 6.74 -9.11
C ARG A 71 3.22 6.30 -10.23
N ALA A 72 2.40 5.26 -9.99
CA ALA A 72 1.45 4.78 -10.97
C ALA A 72 0.29 5.77 -11.21
N LEU A 73 -0.09 6.54 -10.17
CA LEU A 73 -1.17 7.53 -10.23
C LEU A 73 -0.72 8.89 -10.79
N CYS A 74 0.60 9.13 -10.93
CA CYS A 74 1.10 10.37 -11.53
C CYS A 74 0.52 10.55 -12.94
N ASP A 75 -0.05 11.73 -13.21
CA ASP A 75 -0.63 12.14 -14.51
C ASP A 75 -1.82 11.29 -15.00
N ALA A 76 -2.24 10.27 -14.23
CA ALA A 76 -3.37 9.44 -14.60
C ALA A 76 -4.69 10.22 -14.48
N GLN A 77 -5.52 10.18 -15.53
CA GLN A 77 -6.85 10.80 -15.54
C GLN A 77 -7.92 9.84 -15.00
N GLU A 78 -7.79 8.55 -15.29
CA GLU A 78 -8.60 7.45 -14.80
C GLU A 78 -7.72 6.51 -13.99
N TYR A 79 -8.32 5.65 -13.14
CA TYR A 79 -7.54 4.70 -12.34
C TYR A 79 -6.80 3.70 -13.24
N PRO A 80 -5.45 3.74 -13.27
CA PRO A 80 -4.66 3.02 -14.26
C PRO A 80 -4.33 1.61 -13.78
N THR A 81 -5.33 0.73 -13.67
CA THR A 81 -5.24 -0.61 -13.06
C THR A 81 -4.03 -1.43 -13.52
N GLU A 82 -3.79 -1.48 -14.84
CA GLU A 82 -2.64 -2.23 -15.37
C GLU A 82 -1.30 -1.60 -15.00
N GLN A 83 -1.21 -0.27 -15.01
CA GLN A 83 0.01 0.44 -14.64
C GLN A 83 0.32 0.25 -13.15
N VAL A 84 -0.71 0.34 -12.29
CA VAL A 84 -0.59 0.05 -10.85
C VAL A 84 -0.07 -1.37 -10.65
N ALA A 85 -0.71 -2.36 -11.27
CA ALA A 85 -0.28 -3.75 -11.18
C ALA A 85 1.18 -3.94 -11.63
N ARG A 86 1.61 -3.28 -12.71
CA ARG A 86 3.02 -3.32 -13.17
C ARG A 86 3.99 -2.70 -12.18
N HIS A 87 3.61 -1.61 -11.48
CA HIS A 87 4.44 -1.02 -10.43
C HIS A 87 4.59 -1.98 -9.25
N TYR A 88 3.52 -2.66 -8.83
CA TYR A 88 3.56 -3.67 -7.79
C TYR A 88 4.40 -4.90 -8.20
N GLN A 89 4.29 -5.36 -9.45
CA GLN A 89 5.13 -6.44 -9.95
C GLN A 89 6.62 -6.09 -10.00
N ARG A 90 6.96 -4.86 -10.37
CA ARG A 90 8.35 -4.39 -10.32
C ARG A 90 8.88 -4.38 -8.89
N TRP A 91 8.04 -3.93 -7.95
CA TRP A 91 8.39 -3.91 -6.54
C TRP A 91 8.65 -5.33 -6.01
N ILE A 92 7.74 -6.28 -6.18
CA ILE A 92 7.95 -7.66 -5.71
C ILE A 92 9.15 -8.33 -6.38
N SER A 93 9.43 -7.99 -7.64
CA SER A 93 10.59 -8.51 -8.39
C SER A 93 11.93 -7.94 -7.90
N SER A 94 11.92 -6.85 -7.13
CA SER A 94 13.14 -6.32 -6.50
C SER A 94 13.58 -7.10 -5.26
N SER A 95 12.84 -8.15 -4.89
CA SER A 95 13.08 -8.96 -3.69
C SER A 95 13.05 -8.15 -2.41
N PRO A 96 11.93 -7.45 -2.11
CA PRO A 96 11.81 -6.63 -0.92
C PRO A 96 12.11 -7.47 0.34
N PHE A 97 12.75 -6.85 1.33
CA PHE A 97 13.15 -7.55 2.56
C PHE A 97 11.97 -7.87 3.45
N ASP A 98 10.89 -7.09 3.33
CA ASP A 98 9.63 -7.31 4.02
C ASP A 98 8.48 -7.36 3.03
N VAL A 99 7.57 -8.31 3.19
CA VAL A 99 6.35 -8.45 2.39
C VAL A 99 5.34 -9.37 3.06
N GLY A 100 4.13 -8.89 3.26
CA GLY A 100 3.03 -9.69 3.79
C GLY A 100 2.67 -10.89 2.90
N ASN A 101 2.30 -12.02 3.50
CA ASN A 101 2.00 -13.27 2.77
C ASN A 101 0.89 -13.10 1.72
N ALA A 102 -0.20 -12.41 2.03
CA ALA A 102 -1.29 -12.18 1.09
C ALA A 102 -0.84 -11.34 -0.12
N THR A 103 -0.03 -10.31 0.13
CA THR A 103 0.57 -9.47 -0.91
C THR A 103 1.48 -10.30 -1.81
N ARG A 104 2.37 -11.10 -1.23
CA ARG A 104 3.28 -11.99 -1.97
C ARG A 104 2.51 -12.96 -2.86
N MET A 105 1.49 -13.65 -2.33
CA MET A 105 0.70 -14.62 -3.08
C MET A 105 -0.04 -14.00 -4.27
N ALA A 106 -0.56 -12.79 -4.11
CA ALA A 106 -1.25 -12.09 -5.19
C ALA A 106 -0.29 -11.60 -6.27
N MET A 107 0.89 -11.11 -5.88
CA MET A 107 1.87 -10.53 -6.79
C MET A 107 2.81 -11.56 -7.45
N ASP A 108 2.70 -12.84 -7.06
CA ASP A 108 3.48 -13.93 -7.70
C ASP A 108 3.09 -14.07 -9.17
N CYS A 109 4.04 -13.73 -10.04
CA CYS A 109 3.89 -13.72 -11.50
C CYS A 109 4.72 -14.79 -12.20
N SER A 110 5.11 -15.85 -11.48
CA SER A 110 5.93 -16.95 -12.00
C SER A 110 5.22 -17.86 -13.04
N GLY A 111 3.96 -17.56 -13.37
CA GLY A 111 3.20 -18.31 -14.38
C GLY A 111 3.48 -17.92 -15.84
N PRO A 112 3.04 -18.70 -16.82
CA PRO A 112 3.25 -18.44 -18.26
C PRO A 112 2.60 -17.11 -18.66
N GLY A 113 3.44 -16.15 -19.07
CA GLY A 113 3.14 -14.74 -19.23
C GLY A 113 2.38 -14.35 -20.50
N HIS A 114 1.12 -14.76 -20.64
CA HIS A 114 0.25 -14.29 -21.74
C HIS A 114 -0.91 -13.40 -21.28
N THR A 115 -1.00 -13.08 -19.98
CA THR A 115 -2.04 -12.20 -19.41
C THR A 115 -1.43 -10.88 -18.93
N THR A 116 -2.26 -9.83 -18.90
CA THR A 116 -1.86 -8.55 -18.32
C THR A 116 -1.60 -8.66 -16.81
N ALA A 117 -0.76 -7.78 -16.29
CA ALA A 117 -0.34 -7.82 -14.88
C ALA A 117 -1.54 -7.80 -13.91
N HIS A 118 -2.50 -6.92 -14.15
CA HIS A 118 -3.67 -6.80 -13.28
C HIS A 118 -4.56 -8.05 -13.30
N VAL A 119 -4.74 -8.69 -14.46
CA VAL A 119 -5.53 -9.93 -14.57
C VAL A 119 -4.86 -11.07 -13.80
N GLN A 120 -3.56 -11.21 -13.91
CA GLN A 120 -2.80 -12.23 -13.20
C GLN A 120 -2.87 -12.01 -11.68
N MET A 121 -2.62 -10.79 -11.21
CA MET A 121 -2.69 -10.46 -9.78
C MET A 121 -4.09 -10.69 -9.22
N ALA A 122 -5.14 -10.17 -9.88
CA ALA A 122 -6.52 -10.37 -9.44
C ALA A 122 -6.93 -11.85 -9.42
N THR A 123 -6.43 -12.66 -10.36
CA THR A 123 -6.65 -14.12 -10.38
C THR A 123 -5.99 -14.79 -9.20
N ASN A 124 -4.72 -14.50 -8.93
CA ASN A 124 -4.00 -15.03 -7.78
C ASN A 124 -4.65 -14.59 -6.46
N ALA A 125 -5.01 -13.32 -6.35
CA ALA A 125 -5.69 -12.78 -5.17
C ALA A 125 -7.00 -13.51 -4.89
N ARG A 126 -7.84 -13.72 -5.89
CA ARG A 126 -9.08 -14.49 -5.75
C ARG A 126 -8.84 -15.94 -5.37
N ARG A 127 -7.77 -16.55 -5.87
CA ARG A 127 -7.42 -17.93 -5.56
C ARG A 127 -6.94 -18.13 -4.12
N HIS A 128 -6.19 -17.17 -3.58
CA HIS A 128 -5.46 -17.35 -2.33
C HIS A 128 -5.96 -16.48 -1.17
N ASN A 129 -6.58 -15.32 -1.45
CA ASN A 129 -6.80 -14.27 -0.46
C ASN A 129 -8.28 -13.91 -0.22
N LEU A 130 -9.25 -14.70 -0.70
CA LEU A 130 -10.69 -14.39 -0.51
C LEU A 130 -11.07 -14.21 0.96
N GLU A 131 -10.49 -15.02 1.84
CA GLU A 131 -10.81 -14.99 3.26
C GLU A 131 -9.83 -14.08 4.06
N SER A 132 -8.76 -13.60 3.44
CA SER A 132 -7.78 -12.74 4.09
C SER A 132 -8.35 -11.36 4.36
N LYS A 133 -8.23 -10.91 5.60
CA LYS A 133 -8.59 -9.56 6.05
C LYS A 133 -7.32 -8.77 6.43
N ALA A 134 -6.16 -9.17 5.89
CA ALA A 134 -4.91 -8.44 6.11
C ALA A 134 -5.01 -7.02 5.54
N ASN A 135 -4.24 -6.10 6.10
CA ASN A 135 -4.29 -4.67 5.77
C ASN A 135 -3.49 -4.25 4.54
N GLY A 136 -2.86 -5.19 3.82
CA GLY A 136 -1.92 -4.89 2.75
C GLY A 136 -2.44 -4.05 1.57
N ALA A 137 -3.76 -3.85 1.44
CA ALA A 137 -4.33 -2.84 0.55
C ALA A 137 -4.43 -1.48 1.25
N LEU A 138 -4.96 -1.46 2.48
CA LEU A 138 -5.18 -0.22 3.24
C LEU A 138 -3.86 0.52 3.56
N MET A 139 -2.81 -0.20 3.95
CA MET A 139 -1.52 0.38 4.35
C MET A 139 -0.92 1.29 3.26
N ARG A 140 -1.18 1.00 1.98
CA ARG A 140 -0.63 1.74 0.83
C ARG A 140 -1.59 2.79 0.23
N SER A 141 -2.80 2.98 0.80
CA SER A 141 -3.89 3.74 0.16
C SER A 141 -3.73 5.26 0.20
N SER A 142 -2.81 5.82 0.99
CA SER A 142 -2.65 7.28 1.13
C SER A 142 -2.55 8.06 -0.19
N PRO A 143 -1.76 7.66 -1.21
CA PRO A 143 -1.74 8.35 -2.49
C PRO A 143 -3.04 8.20 -3.27
N LEU A 144 -3.77 7.10 -3.07
CA LEU A 144 -5.08 6.91 -3.68
C LEU A 144 -6.09 7.91 -3.12
N GLY A 145 -6.14 8.10 -1.80
CA GLY A 145 -6.97 9.11 -1.16
C GLY A 145 -6.68 10.53 -1.66
N ILE A 146 -5.40 10.88 -1.88
CA ILE A 146 -5.00 12.15 -2.48
C ILE A 146 -5.50 12.27 -3.93
N TRP A 147 -5.30 11.22 -4.72
CA TRP A 147 -5.65 11.21 -6.13
C TRP A 147 -7.17 11.24 -6.34
N THR A 148 -7.96 10.52 -5.54
CA THR A 148 -9.42 10.46 -5.61
C THR A 148 -10.11 11.73 -5.13
N ALA A 149 -9.44 12.62 -4.38
CA ALA A 149 -10.02 13.88 -3.90
C ALA A 149 -10.55 14.81 -5.03
N ARG A 150 -10.18 14.55 -6.27
CA ARG A 150 -10.66 15.24 -7.48
C ARG A 150 -11.87 14.56 -8.15
N LEU A 151 -12.22 13.36 -7.70
CA LEU A 151 -13.27 12.53 -8.29
C LEU A 151 -14.59 12.70 -7.51
N ASN A 152 -15.69 12.22 -8.10
CA ASN A 152 -16.91 12.02 -7.34
C ASN A 152 -16.83 10.75 -6.47
N ASP A 153 -17.74 10.61 -5.50
CA ASP A 153 -17.72 9.53 -4.51
C ASP A 153 -17.75 8.14 -5.17
N ARG A 154 -18.52 7.98 -6.25
CA ARG A 154 -18.63 6.71 -6.96
C ARG A 154 -17.31 6.32 -7.63
N GLU A 155 -16.70 7.25 -8.35
CA GLU A 155 -15.40 7.04 -9.00
C GLU A 155 -14.30 6.75 -7.97
N ALA A 156 -14.33 7.45 -6.82
CA ALA A 156 -13.38 7.23 -5.73
C ALA A 156 -13.52 5.82 -5.15
N VAL A 157 -14.75 5.38 -4.86
CA VAL A 157 -15.05 4.02 -4.37
C VAL A 157 -14.64 2.95 -5.39
N ASP A 158 -14.92 3.16 -6.68
CA ASP A 158 -14.56 2.21 -7.72
C ASP A 158 -13.02 2.09 -7.87
N ALA A 159 -12.28 3.20 -7.76
CA ALA A 159 -10.82 3.19 -7.75
C ALA A 159 -10.25 2.46 -6.53
N ALA A 160 -10.76 2.73 -5.34
CA ALA A 160 -10.34 2.08 -4.09
C ALA A 160 -10.55 0.57 -4.13
N ARG A 161 -11.73 0.14 -4.57
CA ARG A 161 -12.04 -1.29 -4.75
C ARG A 161 -11.17 -1.95 -5.82
N SER A 162 -10.88 -1.24 -6.90
CA SER A 162 -10.01 -1.74 -7.96
C SER A 162 -8.59 -1.99 -7.44
N ASP A 163 -8.03 -1.05 -6.66
CA ASP A 163 -6.72 -1.24 -6.04
C ASP A 163 -6.72 -2.42 -5.05
N ALA A 164 -7.66 -2.44 -4.11
CA ALA A 164 -7.74 -3.50 -3.11
C ALA A 164 -7.87 -4.88 -3.76
N SER A 165 -8.68 -5.00 -4.82
CA SER A 165 -8.95 -6.26 -5.51
C SER A 165 -7.74 -6.87 -6.22
N LEU A 166 -6.69 -6.08 -6.48
CA LEU A 166 -5.45 -6.60 -7.05
C LEU A 166 -4.74 -7.58 -6.09
N THR A 167 -4.91 -7.40 -4.78
CA THR A 167 -4.20 -8.21 -3.78
C THR A 167 -5.10 -8.73 -2.66
N HIS A 168 -6.11 -7.98 -2.25
CA HIS A 168 -6.97 -8.26 -1.10
C HIS A 168 -8.46 -8.17 -1.51
N PRO A 169 -9.01 -9.19 -2.20
CA PRO A 169 -10.35 -9.15 -2.77
C PRO A 169 -11.48 -9.33 -1.73
N ASN A 170 -11.16 -9.57 -0.45
CA ASN A 170 -12.16 -9.65 0.61
C ASN A 170 -12.93 -8.34 0.72
N LEU A 171 -14.26 -8.42 0.86
CA LEU A 171 -15.11 -7.23 0.94
C LEU A 171 -14.72 -6.29 2.09
N THR A 172 -14.29 -6.83 3.23
CA THR A 172 -13.81 -6.01 4.34
C THR A 172 -12.60 -5.15 3.92
N CYS A 173 -11.65 -5.73 3.16
CA CYS A 173 -10.50 -4.99 2.66
C CYS A 173 -10.89 -3.93 1.64
N GLN A 174 -11.83 -4.25 0.74
CA GLN A 174 -12.35 -3.30 -0.25
C GLN A 174 -13.13 -2.12 0.36
N TRP A 175 -13.78 -2.34 1.52
CA TRP A 175 -14.49 -1.29 2.24
C TRP A 175 -13.57 -0.43 3.13
N ALA A 176 -12.46 -1.00 3.58
CA ALA A 176 -11.48 -0.30 4.41
C ALA A 176 -10.56 0.60 3.57
N ASN A 177 -10.34 0.26 2.29
CA ASN A 177 -9.46 0.95 1.37
C ASN A 177 -10.12 2.23 0.82
#